data_3d2d8eef4e337af160a1332cf91e2843
#
_entry.id   3d2d8eef4e337af160a1332cf91e2843
#
_cell.length_a   1.000
_cell.length_b   1.000
_cell.length_c   1.000
_cell.angle_alpha   90.00
_cell.angle_beta   90.00
_cell.angle_gamma   90.00
#
_symmetry.space_group_name_H-M   'P 1'
#
loop_
_entity.id
_entity.type
_entity.pdbx_description
1 polymer ?
#
loop_
_entity_poly.entity_id
_entity_poly.type
_entity_poly.pdbx_seq_one_letter_code
_entity_poly.pdbx_strand_id
1 'polypeptide(L)'
;MIYVVDAITGSGKSSWAIQNIIKKIKEGEKILYVTPYLSEIKRIKDECKKHKIKLEEPDSKRGKGSKSQDLQNLLARGKNIVTTHVCFDKVSKEFLYTLIQSEYTLYMDEVHEVVKQYYLSDDDIQMLKNNKHITINEDTKLVKWNSLVYDGRFEDFKNLCEIGSIYCLGNKMYMWTFPHSVFSVMKNTYILTYLFKGQNQCNYYDLYKLKYEMKSIKNNTPEIRGMEADYQLVDYDIQQYLDDIAKIKPLINIYEGKLNFNDNLSSYKLKTSSEKDLKIIKNNVYNYFKHIIKGKSNDNMWTTLLDYKNSLKGQTYTKGFIEITARATNEFAHKKNLAYVYDRFMNPIIYNFFKDHGFTPNQDLYSASEIIQWVFRSAVRKGEPINLYIPSKRMRLIFYKWLNGELTQEE
;
A
#
# COMPACT_ATOMS: atom_id res chain seq x y z
N MET A 1 -14.59 -15.59 -1.49
CA MET A 1 -13.21 -16.06 -1.21
C MET A 1 -12.23 -14.92 -1.43
N ILE A 2 -11.18 -14.81 -0.59
CA ILE A 2 -10.13 -13.80 -0.75
C ILE A 2 -8.89 -14.46 -1.35
N TYR A 3 -8.36 -13.89 -2.42
CA TYR A 3 -7.13 -14.30 -3.08
C TYR A 3 -6.11 -13.17 -2.99
N VAL A 4 -4.96 -13.46 -2.42
CA VAL A 4 -3.82 -12.53 -2.40
C VAL A 4 -2.90 -12.87 -3.55
N VAL A 5 -2.90 -12.04 -4.58
CA VAL A 5 -2.08 -12.21 -5.77
C VAL A 5 -0.73 -11.54 -5.51
N ASP A 6 0.16 -12.32 -4.92
CA ASP A 6 1.50 -11.88 -4.53
C ASP A 6 2.52 -12.25 -5.60
N ALA A 7 3.07 -11.24 -6.22
CA ALA A 7 4.11 -11.41 -7.23
C ALA A 7 4.95 -10.14 -7.32
N ILE A 8 6.19 -10.26 -7.77
CA ILE A 8 7.12 -9.14 -7.83
C ILE A 8 6.56 -7.97 -8.66
N THR A 9 6.95 -6.76 -8.34
CA THR A 9 6.52 -5.57 -9.08
C THR A 9 6.96 -5.66 -10.54
N GLY A 10 6.03 -5.48 -11.47
CA GLY A 10 6.30 -5.63 -12.91
C GLY A 10 5.94 -7.01 -13.49
N SER A 11 5.56 -8.00 -12.67
CA SER A 11 5.20 -9.36 -13.11
C SER A 11 3.90 -9.46 -13.95
N GLY A 12 3.15 -8.37 -14.11
CA GLY A 12 1.90 -8.38 -14.89
C GLY A 12 0.61 -8.50 -14.08
N LYS A 13 0.65 -8.36 -12.74
CA LYS A 13 -0.54 -8.45 -11.87
C LYS A 13 -1.74 -7.63 -12.37
N SER A 14 -1.54 -6.33 -12.60
CA SER A 14 -2.62 -5.46 -13.07
C SER A 14 -3.08 -5.81 -14.50
N SER A 15 -2.19 -6.33 -15.36
CA SER A 15 -2.55 -6.80 -16.70
C SER A 15 -3.42 -8.06 -16.61
N TRP A 16 -3.03 -9.02 -15.77
CA TRP A 16 -3.85 -10.18 -15.47
C TRP A 16 -5.23 -9.77 -14.93
N ALA A 17 -5.28 -8.83 -14.00
CA ALA A 17 -6.54 -8.37 -13.43
C ALA A 17 -7.46 -7.80 -14.50
N ILE A 18 -6.94 -7.01 -15.45
CA ILE A 18 -7.72 -6.46 -16.57
C ILE A 18 -8.24 -7.60 -17.46
N GLN A 19 -7.41 -8.58 -17.82
CA GLN A 19 -7.84 -9.75 -18.62
C GLN A 19 -8.94 -10.54 -17.91
N ASN A 20 -8.77 -10.77 -16.59
CA ASN A 20 -9.78 -11.47 -15.79
C ASN A 20 -11.08 -10.67 -15.65
N ILE A 21 -11.01 -9.34 -15.43
CA ILE A 21 -12.17 -8.45 -15.40
C ILE A 21 -12.96 -8.51 -16.70
N ILE A 22 -12.28 -8.45 -17.85
CA ILE A 22 -12.91 -8.54 -19.17
C ILE A 22 -13.66 -9.86 -19.31
N LYS A 23 -13.03 -10.97 -18.93
CA LYS A 23 -13.63 -12.30 -18.94
C LYS A 23 -14.87 -12.36 -18.04
N LYS A 24 -14.72 -11.93 -16.77
CA LYS A 24 -15.78 -11.99 -15.76
C LYS A 24 -17.00 -11.14 -16.09
N ILE A 25 -16.79 -9.94 -16.66
CA ILE A 25 -17.90 -9.09 -17.13
C ILE A 25 -18.66 -9.76 -18.28
N LYS A 26 -17.97 -10.44 -19.21
CA LYS A 26 -18.63 -11.21 -20.28
C LYS A 26 -19.42 -12.42 -19.75
N GLU A 27 -19.02 -12.95 -18.58
CA GLU A 27 -19.74 -14.00 -17.85
C GLU A 27 -20.89 -13.43 -16.99
N GLY A 28 -21.14 -12.11 -17.02
CA GLY A 28 -22.23 -11.46 -16.29
C GLY A 28 -21.89 -11.07 -14.85
N GLU A 29 -20.64 -11.16 -14.42
CA GLU A 29 -20.22 -10.74 -13.07
C GLU A 29 -20.13 -9.22 -12.95
N LYS A 30 -20.45 -8.71 -11.75
CA LYS A 30 -20.31 -7.30 -11.39
C LYS A 30 -18.93 -7.07 -10.77
N ILE A 31 -18.23 -6.05 -11.25
CA ILE A 31 -16.84 -5.76 -10.88
C ILE A 31 -16.73 -4.43 -10.16
N LEU A 32 -15.98 -4.45 -9.06
CA LEU A 32 -15.50 -3.26 -8.37
C LEU A 32 -13.97 -3.30 -8.36
N TYR A 33 -13.33 -2.37 -9.08
CA TYR A 33 -11.87 -2.21 -9.10
C TYR A 33 -11.46 -1.00 -8.29
N VAL A 34 -10.58 -1.20 -7.32
CA VAL A 34 -10.10 -0.16 -6.40
C VAL A 34 -8.60 0.00 -6.58
N THR A 35 -8.14 1.22 -6.83
CA THR A 35 -6.73 1.55 -7.10
C THR A 35 -6.28 2.81 -6.34
N PRO A 36 -5.00 2.96 -5.97
CA PRO A 36 -4.55 4.16 -5.28
C PRO A 36 -4.55 5.42 -6.14
N TYR A 37 -4.55 5.32 -7.49
CA TYR A 37 -4.31 6.47 -8.37
C TYR A 37 -5.32 6.69 -9.49
N LEU A 38 -5.61 7.97 -9.76
CA LEU A 38 -6.45 8.41 -10.88
C LEU A 38 -5.85 8.04 -12.25
N SER A 39 -4.53 8.02 -12.40
CA SER A 39 -3.87 7.60 -13.64
C SER A 39 -4.14 6.14 -13.99
N GLU A 40 -4.19 5.26 -12.99
CA GLU A 40 -4.52 3.85 -13.17
C GLU A 40 -6.00 3.66 -13.54
N ILE A 41 -6.90 4.45 -12.96
CA ILE A 41 -8.33 4.46 -13.38
C ILE A 41 -8.45 4.68 -14.88
N LYS A 42 -7.74 5.71 -15.40
CA LYS A 42 -7.77 5.99 -16.83
C LYS A 42 -7.24 4.81 -17.64
N ARG A 43 -6.09 4.26 -17.27
CA ARG A 43 -5.47 3.11 -17.96
C ARG A 43 -6.42 1.91 -18.04
N ILE A 44 -7.04 1.55 -16.93
CA ILE A 44 -7.95 0.40 -16.85
C ILE A 44 -9.20 0.64 -17.70
N LYS A 45 -9.78 1.84 -17.63
CA LYS A 45 -10.94 2.21 -18.46
C LYS A 45 -10.60 2.15 -19.94
N ASP A 46 -9.43 2.65 -20.35
CA ASP A 46 -8.99 2.65 -21.75
C ASP A 46 -8.78 1.20 -22.27
N GLU A 47 -8.16 0.33 -21.44
CA GLU A 47 -8.00 -1.09 -21.80
C GLU A 47 -9.35 -1.82 -21.92
N CYS A 48 -10.23 -1.68 -20.94
CA CYS A 48 -11.57 -2.30 -20.99
C CYS A 48 -12.40 -1.79 -22.17
N LYS A 49 -12.25 -0.51 -22.54
CA LYS A 49 -12.94 0.08 -23.69
C LYS A 49 -12.56 -0.56 -25.02
N LYS A 50 -11.33 -1.02 -25.20
CA LYS A 50 -10.90 -1.78 -26.41
C LYS A 50 -11.74 -3.03 -26.62
N HIS A 51 -12.24 -3.63 -25.53
CA HIS A 51 -13.11 -4.80 -25.54
C HIS A 51 -14.60 -4.46 -25.44
N LYS A 52 -15.01 -3.19 -25.69
CA LYS A 52 -16.38 -2.69 -25.60
C LYS A 52 -17.00 -2.78 -24.20
N ILE A 53 -16.16 -2.82 -23.15
CA ILE A 53 -16.58 -2.85 -21.76
C ILE A 53 -16.48 -1.43 -21.17
N LYS A 54 -17.57 -1.00 -20.52
CA LYS A 54 -17.63 0.28 -19.83
C LYS A 54 -17.47 0.07 -18.33
N LEU A 55 -16.47 0.75 -17.74
CA LEU A 55 -16.34 0.92 -16.31
C LEU A 55 -16.76 2.33 -15.91
N GLU A 56 -17.66 2.42 -14.93
CA GLU A 56 -18.10 3.72 -14.38
C GLU A 56 -17.13 4.15 -13.27
N GLU A 57 -16.87 5.45 -13.24
CA GLU A 57 -16.09 6.11 -12.18
C GLU A 57 -17.02 7.01 -11.38
N PRO A 58 -16.95 7.00 -10.01
CA PRO A 58 -17.75 7.90 -9.18
C PRO A 58 -17.47 9.38 -9.49
N ASP A 59 -18.53 10.15 -9.68
CA ASP A 59 -18.49 11.57 -9.98
C ASP A 59 -19.26 12.39 -8.94
N SER A 60 -18.62 13.41 -8.38
CA SER A 60 -19.24 14.29 -7.38
C SER A 60 -20.48 15.03 -7.90
N LYS A 61 -20.53 15.34 -9.21
CA LYS A 61 -21.69 16.00 -9.82
C LYS A 61 -22.94 15.11 -9.80
N ARG A 62 -22.79 13.82 -10.09
CA ARG A 62 -23.87 12.82 -9.99
C ARG A 62 -24.21 12.49 -8.54
N GLY A 63 -23.24 12.54 -7.62
CA GLY A 63 -23.34 12.21 -6.21
C GLY A 63 -23.75 13.37 -5.31
N LYS A 64 -24.40 14.38 -5.81
CA LYS A 64 -24.84 15.57 -5.04
C LYS A 64 -23.71 16.21 -4.22
N GLY A 65 -22.53 16.33 -4.80
CA GLY A 65 -21.33 16.87 -4.15
C GLY A 65 -20.38 15.82 -3.54
N SER A 66 -20.78 14.53 -3.51
CA SER A 66 -19.98 13.46 -2.93
C SER A 66 -19.72 12.32 -3.90
N LYS A 67 -18.43 11.97 -4.11
CA LYS A 67 -18.04 10.78 -4.89
C LYS A 67 -18.45 9.48 -4.17
N SER A 68 -18.45 9.44 -2.84
CA SER A 68 -18.88 8.26 -2.09
C SER A 68 -20.37 7.98 -2.25
N GLN A 69 -21.20 9.03 -2.31
CA GLN A 69 -22.63 8.87 -2.59
C GLN A 69 -22.87 8.36 -4.01
N ASP A 70 -22.11 8.85 -5.00
CA ASP A 70 -22.24 8.32 -6.37
C ASP A 70 -21.73 6.88 -6.48
N LEU A 71 -20.67 6.52 -5.76
CA LEU A 71 -20.21 5.13 -5.66
C LEU A 71 -21.34 4.20 -5.17
N GLN A 72 -22.03 4.60 -4.11
CA GLN A 72 -23.16 3.83 -3.56
C GLN A 72 -24.30 3.72 -4.59
N ASN A 73 -24.64 4.81 -5.28
CA ASN A 73 -25.64 4.79 -6.35
C ASN A 73 -25.27 3.87 -7.53
N LEU A 74 -24.00 3.85 -7.91
CA LEU A 74 -23.50 2.97 -8.97
C LEU A 74 -23.56 1.49 -8.55
N LEU A 75 -23.19 1.19 -7.29
CA LEU A 75 -23.31 -0.15 -6.72
C LEU A 75 -24.75 -0.63 -6.70
N ALA A 76 -25.69 0.20 -6.22
CA ALA A 76 -27.13 -0.12 -6.19
C ALA A 76 -27.69 -0.38 -7.59
N ARG A 77 -27.14 0.25 -8.63
CA ARG A 77 -27.52 0.04 -10.04
C ARG A 77 -26.78 -1.15 -10.71
N GLY A 78 -25.97 -1.89 -9.98
CA GLY A 78 -25.21 -3.03 -10.49
C GLY A 78 -24.21 -2.68 -11.60
N LYS A 79 -23.59 -1.48 -11.55
CA LYS A 79 -22.62 -1.05 -12.57
C LYS A 79 -21.25 -1.65 -12.32
N ASN A 80 -20.49 -1.91 -13.37
CA ASN A 80 -19.07 -2.22 -13.25
C ASN A 80 -18.31 -0.94 -12.93
N ILE A 81 -17.54 -0.93 -11.85
CA ILE A 81 -17.03 0.30 -11.24
C ILE A 81 -15.50 0.24 -11.11
N VAL A 82 -14.87 1.38 -11.37
CA VAL A 82 -13.47 1.64 -11.00
C VAL A 82 -13.43 2.88 -10.11
N THR A 83 -12.70 2.80 -8.97
CA THR A 83 -12.63 3.88 -8.00
C THR A 83 -11.28 3.95 -7.31
N THR A 84 -11.04 5.00 -6.51
CA THR A 84 -9.83 5.13 -5.70
C THR A 84 -10.02 4.55 -4.29
N HIS A 85 -8.90 4.16 -3.64
CA HIS A 85 -8.89 3.76 -2.23
C HIS A 85 -9.58 4.81 -1.34
N VAL A 86 -9.25 6.09 -1.52
CA VAL A 86 -9.84 7.21 -0.75
C VAL A 86 -11.38 7.29 -0.88
N CYS A 87 -11.91 7.01 -2.07
CA CYS A 87 -13.35 6.99 -2.27
C CYS A 87 -13.99 5.74 -1.63
N PHE A 88 -13.28 4.62 -1.70
CA PHE A 88 -13.71 3.34 -1.13
C PHE A 88 -13.64 3.30 0.40
N ASP A 89 -12.78 4.12 1.05
CA ASP A 89 -12.68 4.23 2.52
C ASP A 89 -13.96 4.69 3.21
N LYS A 90 -14.83 5.38 2.49
CA LYS A 90 -16.05 5.97 3.05
C LYS A 90 -17.20 4.95 3.10
N VAL A 91 -16.98 3.88 3.85
CA VAL A 91 -17.98 2.84 4.07
C VAL A 91 -18.99 3.28 5.14
N SER A 92 -20.27 3.28 4.79
CA SER A 92 -21.40 3.46 5.71
C SER A 92 -22.18 2.14 5.87
N LYS A 93 -23.15 2.12 6.79
CA LYS A 93 -24.09 0.99 6.92
C LYS A 93 -24.84 0.71 5.61
N GLU A 94 -25.33 1.77 4.97
CA GLU A 94 -26.06 1.69 3.70
C GLU A 94 -25.17 1.16 2.58
N PHE A 95 -23.89 1.57 2.59
CA PHE A 95 -22.90 1.05 1.63
C PHE A 95 -22.70 -0.46 1.80
N LEU A 96 -22.51 -0.94 3.04
CA LEU A 96 -22.39 -2.37 3.36
C LEU A 96 -23.64 -3.14 2.94
N TYR A 97 -24.82 -2.60 3.27
CA TYR A 97 -26.10 -3.22 2.87
C TYR A 97 -26.20 -3.36 1.36
N THR A 98 -25.83 -2.32 0.62
CA THR A 98 -25.82 -2.35 -0.85
C THR A 98 -24.85 -3.42 -1.41
N LEU A 99 -23.67 -3.57 -0.80
CA LEU A 99 -22.71 -4.59 -1.19
C LEU A 99 -23.25 -6.01 -0.97
N ILE A 100 -23.89 -6.27 0.19
CA ILE A 100 -24.50 -7.57 0.52
C ILE A 100 -25.51 -7.98 -0.55
N GLN A 101 -26.32 -7.04 -1.03
CA GLN A 101 -27.37 -7.30 -2.04
C GLN A 101 -26.83 -7.45 -3.48
N SER A 102 -25.55 -7.15 -3.72
CA SER A 102 -25.08 -6.86 -5.08
C SER A 102 -24.10 -7.88 -5.68
N GLU A 103 -23.54 -8.80 -4.89
CA GLU A 103 -22.61 -9.87 -5.32
C GLU A 103 -21.45 -9.40 -6.21
N TYR A 104 -20.70 -8.37 -5.76
CA TYR A 104 -19.53 -7.88 -6.49
C TYR A 104 -18.31 -8.76 -6.32
N THR A 105 -17.50 -8.86 -7.39
CA THR A 105 -16.10 -9.28 -7.32
C THR A 105 -15.21 -8.04 -7.19
N LEU A 106 -14.41 -7.98 -6.11
CA LEU A 106 -13.50 -6.88 -5.79
C LEU A 106 -12.10 -7.19 -6.33
N TYR A 107 -11.52 -6.23 -7.04
CA TYR A 107 -10.08 -6.17 -7.35
C TYR A 107 -9.49 -4.97 -6.65
N MET A 108 -8.46 -5.20 -5.85
CA MET A 108 -7.76 -4.14 -5.12
C MET A 108 -6.31 -4.09 -5.57
N ASP A 109 -5.95 -3.03 -6.28
CA ASP A 109 -4.58 -2.79 -6.73
C ASP A 109 -3.80 -2.15 -5.57
N GLU A 110 -2.78 -2.84 -5.11
CA GLU A 110 -2.05 -2.63 -3.87
C GLU A 110 -2.89 -2.87 -2.61
N VAL A 111 -2.20 -3.10 -1.48
CA VAL A 111 -2.84 -3.23 -0.17
C VAL A 111 -3.56 -1.96 0.23
N HIS A 112 -4.65 -2.13 0.96
CA HIS A 112 -5.45 -1.05 1.48
C HIS A 112 -4.93 -0.53 2.83
N GLU A 113 -5.15 0.74 3.15
CA GLU A 113 -4.91 1.27 4.50
C GLU A 113 -6.05 0.80 5.41
N VAL A 114 -5.84 -0.34 6.07
CA VAL A 114 -6.89 -1.00 6.86
C VAL A 114 -6.89 -0.61 8.34
N VAL A 115 -5.85 0.08 8.81
CA VAL A 115 -5.70 0.54 10.20
C VAL A 115 -4.99 1.89 10.21
N LYS A 116 -5.56 2.87 10.90
CA LYS A 116 -4.94 4.18 11.13
C LYS A 116 -5.40 4.79 12.44
N GLN A 117 -4.62 5.74 12.96
CA GLN A 117 -5.04 6.52 14.11
C GLN A 117 -6.23 7.42 13.74
N TYR A 118 -7.23 7.45 14.61
CA TYR A 118 -8.35 8.38 14.52
C TYR A 118 -8.16 9.49 15.56
N TYR A 119 -8.06 10.73 15.08
CA TYR A 119 -7.74 11.87 15.94
C TYR A 119 -9.00 12.49 16.52
N LEU A 120 -9.09 12.50 17.86
CA LEU A 120 -10.00 13.30 18.65
C LEU A 120 -9.19 14.13 19.65
N SER A 121 -9.63 15.34 19.95
CA SER A 121 -9.03 16.12 21.03
C SER A 121 -9.39 15.53 22.41
N ASP A 122 -8.55 15.79 23.41
CA ASP A 122 -8.82 15.33 24.78
C ASP A 122 -10.18 15.86 25.29
N ASP A 123 -10.53 17.11 24.95
CA ASP A 123 -11.82 17.70 25.31
C ASP A 123 -13.00 16.98 24.65
N ASP A 124 -12.85 16.59 23.37
CA ASP A 124 -13.88 15.82 22.66
C ASP A 124 -14.09 14.46 23.29
N ILE A 125 -13.00 13.79 23.64
CA ILE A 125 -13.04 12.48 24.31
C ILE A 125 -13.74 12.59 25.67
N GLN A 126 -13.37 13.60 26.46
CA GLN A 126 -13.99 13.86 27.77
C GLN A 126 -15.48 14.13 27.62
N MET A 127 -15.87 14.99 26.68
CA MET A 127 -17.26 15.32 26.41
C MET A 127 -18.08 14.09 26.01
N LEU A 128 -17.56 13.27 25.09
CA LEU A 128 -18.23 12.05 24.63
C LEU A 128 -18.43 11.04 25.77
N LYS A 129 -17.43 10.90 26.67
CA LYS A 129 -17.49 10.00 27.82
C LYS A 129 -18.45 10.53 28.92
N ASN A 130 -18.30 11.81 29.29
CA ASN A 130 -19.11 12.44 30.37
C ASN A 130 -20.60 12.44 30.02
N ASN A 131 -20.94 12.69 28.75
CA ASN A 131 -22.30 12.64 28.25
C ASN A 131 -22.80 11.21 27.93
N LYS A 132 -21.99 10.20 28.23
CA LYS A 132 -22.29 8.78 27.96
C LYS A 132 -22.64 8.48 26.49
N HIS A 133 -22.16 9.32 25.55
CA HIS A 133 -22.32 9.04 24.11
C HIS A 133 -21.58 7.79 23.68
N ILE A 134 -20.48 7.48 24.34
CA ILE A 134 -19.66 6.29 24.04
C ILE A 134 -19.41 5.45 25.29
N THR A 135 -19.28 4.14 25.06
CA THR A 135 -18.70 3.16 25.99
C THR A 135 -17.61 2.37 25.29
N ILE A 136 -16.62 1.93 26.05
CA ILE A 136 -15.53 1.11 25.56
C ILE A 136 -15.68 -0.28 26.14
N ASN A 137 -15.71 -1.29 25.30
CA ASN A 137 -15.69 -2.67 25.75
C ASN A 137 -14.30 -2.99 26.31
N GLU A 138 -14.20 -3.46 27.54
CA GLU A 138 -12.93 -3.69 28.24
C GLU A 138 -12.10 -4.83 27.64
N ASP A 139 -12.74 -5.85 27.08
CA ASP A 139 -12.06 -7.02 26.52
C ASP A 139 -11.59 -6.74 25.08
N THR A 140 -12.50 -6.27 24.24
CA THR A 140 -12.24 -6.07 22.80
C THR A 140 -11.65 -4.71 22.47
N LYS A 141 -11.70 -3.73 23.41
CA LYS A 141 -11.37 -2.31 23.22
C LYS A 141 -12.23 -1.60 22.17
N LEU A 142 -13.29 -2.23 21.70
CA LEU A 142 -14.21 -1.66 20.72
C LEU A 142 -15.02 -0.52 21.35
N VAL A 143 -15.17 0.57 20.60
CA VAL A 143 -15.97 1.72 21.02
C VAL A 143 -17.40 1.55 20.52
N LYS A 144 -18.36 1.60 21.44
CA LYS A 144 -19.77 1.54 21.13
C LYS A 144 -20.41 2.93 21.29
N TRP A 145 -21.20 3.32 20.31
CA TRP A 145 -22.03 4.51 20.39
C TRP A 145 -23.37 4.17 21.07
N ASN A 146 -23.81 4.99 22.06
CA ASN A 146 -24.98 4.67 22.88
C ASN A 146 -26.20 5.57 22.60
N SER A 147 -26.00 6.78 22.07
CA SER A 147 -27.08 7.72 21.85
C SER A 147 -27.90 7.38 20.62
N LEU A 148 -29.20 7.13 20.78
CA LEU A 148 -30.10 6.80 19.67
C LEU A 148 -30.28 7.96 18.70
N VAL A 149 -30.42 9.19 19.25
CA VAL A 149 -30.56 10.41 18.46
C VAL A 149 -29.34 11.29 18.72
N TYR A 150 -28.66 11.67 17.67
CA TYR A 150 -27.54 12.58 17.72
C TYR A 150 -27.47 13.38 16.41
N ASP A 151 -27.46 14.69 16.54
CA ASP A 151 -27.29 15.63 15.44
C ASP A 151 -26.19 16.63 15.83
N GLY A 152 -24.96 16.25 15.53
CA GLY A 152 -23.81 17.02 15.93
C GLY A 152 -22.55 16.68 15.15
N ARG A 153 -21.43 17.35 15.48
CA ARG A 153 -20.15 17.26 14.76
C ARG A 153 -19.50 15.87 14.75
N PHE A 154 -19.96 14.91 15.57
CA PHE A 154 -19.41 13.56 15.64
C PHE A 154 -20.23 12.51 14.89
N GLU A 155 -21.07 12.91 13.93
CA GLU A 155 -21.88 11.97 13.15
C GLU A 155 -21.01 10.95 12.40
N ASP A 156 -19.89 11.40 11.81
CA ASP A 156 -18.94 10.47 11.15
C ASP A 156 -18.34 9.49 12.17
N PHE A 157 -17.95 9.95 13.36
CA PHE A 157 -17.43 9.09 14.42
C PHE A 157 -18.46 8.09 14.93
N LYS A 158 -19.71 8.54 15.13
CA LYS A 158 -20.86 7.69 15.47
C LYS A 158 -21.03 6.57 14.44
N ASN A 159 -21.10 6.92 13.16
CA ASN A 159 -21.25 5.94 12.08
C ASN A 159 -20.13 4.89 12.10
N LEU A 160 -18.89 5.30 12.33
CA LEU A 160 -17.75 4.38 12.46
C LEU A 160 -17.84 3.49 13.71
N CYS A 161 -18.31 4.00 14.84
CA CYS A 161 -18.55 3.19 16.03
C CYS A 161 -19.66 2.15 15.79
N GLU A 162 -20.74 2.55 15.12
CA GLU A 162 -21.88 1.69 14.82
C GLU A 162 -21.58 0.53 13.88
N ILE A 163 -20.60 0.69 12.98
CA ILE A 163 -20.11 -0.39 12.10
C ILE A 163 -18.94 -1.17 12.72
N GLY A 164 -18.58 -0.89 13.99
CA GLY A 164 -17.53 -1.61 14.70
C GLY A 164 -16.11 -1.30 14.22
N SER A 165 -15.86 -0.09 13.71
CA SER A 165 -14.58 0.32 13.11
C SER A 165 -13.69 1.14 14.03
N ILE A 166 -14.09 1.44 15.28
CA ILE A 166 -13.31 2.26 16.21
C ILE A 166 -12.90 1.45 17.44
N TYR A 167 -11.62 1.48 17.73
CA TYR A 167 -11.01 0.90 18.93
C TYR A 167 -10.38 2.00 19.79
N CYS A 168 -10.32 1.79 21.11
CA CYS A 168 -9.66 2.69 22.04
C CYS A 168 -8.50 1.97 22.73
N LEU A 169 -7.28 2.46 22.53
CA LEU A 169 -6.06 1.97 23.17
C LEU A 169 -5.68 2.84 24.35
N GLY A 170 -5.36 2.24 25.51
CA GLY A 170 -4.88 2.95 26.68
C GLY A 170 -5.81 4.09 27.15
N ASN A 171 -7.11 3.99 26.90
CA ASN A 171 -8.15 4.97 27.26
C ASN A 171 -8.04 6.38 26.63
N LYS A 172 -7.08 6.63 25.73
CA LYS A 172 -6.83 7.95 25.14
C LYS A 172 -6.64 7.96 23.64
N MET A 173 -6.23 6.84 23.04
CA MET A 173 -5.90 6.78 21.64
C MET A 173 -6.96 6.00 20.88
N TYR A 174 -7.53 6.60 19.86
CA TYR A 174 -8.52 5.94 19.01
C TYR A 174 -7.88 5.45 17.71
N MET A 175 -8.26 4.23 17.34
CA MET A 175 -7.83 3.58 16.10
C MET A 175 -9.05 3.33 15.22
N TRP A 176 -8.95 3.70 13.98
CA TRP A 176 -9.90 3.30 12.96
C TRP A 176 -9.40 2.03 12.27
N THR A 177 -10.31 1.09 12.06
CA THR A 177 -10.08 -0.06 11.20
C THR A 177 -11.08 -0.06 10.05
N PHE A 178 -10.64 -0.46 8.87
CA PHE A 178 -11.54 -0.64 7.74
C PHE A 178 -12.60 -1.70 8.10
N PRO A 179 -13.88 -1.56 7.73
CA PRO A 179 -14.90 -2.55 8.06
C PRO A 179 -14.60 -3.92 7.42
N HIS A 180 -14.23 -4.91 8.22
CA HIS A 180 -13.85 -6.24 7.74
C HIS A 180 -14.99 -6.96 7.01
N SER A 181 -16.23 -6.64 7.34
CA SER A 181 -17.44 -7.14 6.68
C SER A 181 -17.44 -6.87 5.16
N VAL A 182 -16.78 -5.79 4.69
CA VAL A 182 -16.65 -5.51 3.26
C VAL A 182 -16.00 -6.70 2.52
N PHE A 183 -14.91 -7.24 3.07
CA PHE A 183 -14.23 -8.39 2.45
C PHE A 183 -15.06 -9.68 2.51
N SER A 184 -15.89 -9.84 3.56
CA SER A 184 -16.70 -11.02 3.77
C SER A 184 -17.92 -11.10 2.84
N VAL A 185 -18.46 -9.95 2.40
CA VAL A 185 -19.67 -9.88 1.56
C VAL A 185 -19.36 -9.92 0.07
N MET A 186 -18.11 -9.79 -0.34
CA MET A 186 -17.72 -9.90 -1.74
C MET A 186 -17.80 -11.35 -2.22
N LYS A 187 -18.28 -11.55 -3.45
CA LYS A 187 -18.27 -12.86 -4.12
C LYS A 187 -16.85 -13.42 -4.17
N ASN A 188 -15.92 -12.62 -4.68
CA ASN A 188 -14.49 -12.85 -4.63
C ASN A 188 -13.76 -11.53 -4.39
N THR A 189 -12.57 -11.61 -3.77
CA THR A 189 -11.67 -10.46 -3.58
C THR A 189 -10.28 -10.85 -4.07
N TYR A 190 -9.69 -10.04 -4.93
CA TYR A 190 -8.31 -10.18 -5.40
C TYR A 190 -7.49 -8.99 -4.93
N ILE A 191 -6.48 -9.24 -4.07
CA ILE A 191 -5.53 -8.23 -3.61
C ILE A 191 -4.25 -8.38 -4.41
N LEU A 192 -3.91 -7.40 -5.24
CA LEU A 192 -2.72 -7.42 -6.09
C LEU A 192 -1.58 -6.73 -5.35
N THR A 193 -0.61 -7.47 -4.85
CA THR A 193 0.44 -6.91 -4.01
C THR A 193 1.79 -7.63 -4.18
N TYR A 194 2.76 -7.23 -3.35
CA TYR A 194 4.04 -7.94 -3.18
C TYR A 194 4.47 -7.93 -1.72
N LEU A 195 4.94 -9.07 -1.22
CA LEU A 195 5.30 -9.32 0.19
C LEU A 195 4.12 -9.04 1.15
N PHE A 196 2.99 -9.65 0.87
CA PHE A 196 1.74 -9.44 1.63
C PHE A 196 1.90 -9.72 3.14
N LYS A 197 2.65 -10.76 3.51
CA LYS A 197 2.93 -11.11 4.91
C LYS A 197 3.62 -9.98 5.70
N GLY A 198 4.32 -9.08 5.02
CA GLY A 198 4.89 -7.88 5.62
C GLY A 198 3.93 -6.69 5.73
N GLN A 199 2.75 -6.75 5.14
CA GLN A 199 1.83 -5.62 5.06
C GLN A 199 0.85 -5.56 6.24
N ASN A 200 0.42 -4.35 6.61
CA ASN A 200 -0.59 -4.15 7.66
C ASN A 200 -1.88 -4.92 7.38
N GLN A 201 -2.23 -5.10 6.12
CA GLN A 201 -3.45 -5.81 5.72
C GLN A 201 -3.38 -7.31 6.05
N CYS A 202 -2.19 -7.93 6.08
CA CYS A 202 -2.04 -9.29 6.56
C CYS A 202 -2.39 -9.40 8.05
N ASN A 203 -1.75 -8.57 8.90
CA ASN A 203 -2.04 -8.56 10.33
C ASN A 203 -3.52 -8.22 10.64
N TYR A 204 -4.12 -7.38 9.80
CA TYR A 204 -5.54 -7.08 9.89
C TYR A 204 -6.41 -8.30 9.52
N TYR A 205 -6.03 -9.08 8.50
CA TYR A 205 -6.74 -10.32 8.18
C TYR A 205 -6.66 -11.35 9.30
N ASP A 206 -5.50 -11.45 9.95
CA ASP A 206 -5.32 -12.32 11.12
C ASP A 206 -6.19 -11.85 12.29
N LEU A 207 -6.23 -10.53 12.57
CA LEU A 207 -7.06 -9.92 13.63
C LEU A 207 -8.56 -10.29 13.46
N TYR A 208 -9.06 -10.22 12.24
CA TYR A 208 -10.47 -10.51 11.94
C TYR A 208 -10.72 -11.94 11.46
N LYS A 209 -9.69 -12.80 11.51
CA LYS A 209 -9.76 -14.22 11.09
C LYS A 209 -10.28 -14.39 9.65
N LEU A 210 -9.93 -13.45 8.78
CA LEU A 210 -10.28 -13.50 7.36
C LEU A 210 -9.37 -14.51 6.65
N LYS A 211 -9.97 -15.57 6.15
CA LYS A 211 -9.23 -16.61 5.40
C LYS A 211 -8.93 -16.13 3.99
N TYR A 212 -7.72 -16.36 3.53
CA TYR A 212 -7.28 -16.03 2.18
C TYR A 212 -6.37 -17.12 1.60
N GLU A 213 -6.29 -17.18 0.29
CA GLU A 213 -5.37 -18.03 -0.44
C GLU A 213 -4.28 -17.19 -1.11
N MET A 214 -3.03 -17.59 -0.96
CA MET A 214 -1.90 -16.99 -1.68
C MET A 214 -1.89 -17.51 -3.12
N LYS A 215 -1.81 -16.59 -4.08
CA LYS A 215 -1.69 -16.87 -5.52
C LYS A 215 -0.54 -16.06 -6.10
N SER A 216 -0.08 -16.45 -7.28
CA SER A 216 0.91 -15.73 -8.07
C SER A 216 0.45 -15.60 -9.52
N ILE A 217 1.26 -14.89 -10.32
CA ILE A 217 0.99 -14.69 -11.75
C ILE A 217 2.09 -15.34 -12.58
N LYS A 218 1.68 -16.13 -13.56
CA LYS A 218 2.57 -16.69 -14.57
C LYS A 218 2.26 -16.09 -15.93
N ASN A 219 3.28 -15.64 -16.62
CA ASN A 219 3.17 -15.23 -18.02
C ASN A 219 3.43 -16.45 -18.91
N ASN A 220 2.42 -16.86 -19.66
CA ASN A 220 2.52 -18.01 -20.59
C ASN A 220 2.81 -17.60 -22.02
N THR A 221 2.99 -16.31 -22.30
CA THR A 221 3.26 -15.82 -23.64
C THR A 221 4.67 -16.24 -24.06
N PRO A 222 4.84 -16.90 -25.19
CA PRO A 222 6.15 -17.06 -25.80
C PRO A 222 6.78 -15.68 -26.06
N GLU A 223 8.10 -15.57 -25.98
CA GLU A 223 8.85 -14.33 -26.29
C GLU A 223 8.79 -13.99 -27.78
N ILE A 224 7.59 -13.89 -28.35
CA ILE A 224 7.35 -13.53 -29.74
C ILE A 224 6.91 -12.07 -29.80
N ARG A 225 7.68 -11.25 -30.51
CA ARG A 225 7.41 -9.82 -30.66
C ARG A 225 6.01 -9.58 -31.28
N GLY A 226 5.16 -8.88 -30.56
CA GLY A 226 3.82 -8.49 -31.01
C GLY A 226 2.67 -9.37 -30.51
N MET A 227 2.92 -10.45 -29.78
CA MET A 227 1.88 -11.19 -29.07
C MET A 227 1.41 -10.43 -27.82
N GLU A 228 0.09 -10.38 -27.61
CA GLU A 228 -0.46 -9.93 -26.32
C GLU A 228 -0.09 -10.93 -25.23
N ALA A 229 0.37 -10.42 -24.09
CA ALA A 229 0.75 -11.27 -22.98
C ALA A 229 -0.46 -12.01 -22.41
N ASP A 230 -0.35 -13.32 -22.22
CA ASP A 230 -1.34 -14.18 -21.57
C ASP A 230 -0.88 -14.49 -20.15
N TYR A 231 -1.60 -13.90 -19.18
CA TYR A 231 -1.30 -14.06 -17.76
C TYR A 231 -2.28 -15.03 -17.11
N GLN A 232 -1.76 -15.99 -16.36
CA GLN A 232 -2.57 -16.92 -15.58
C GLN A 232 -2.36 -16.72 -14.09
N LEU A 233 -3.46 -16.86 -13.32
CA LEU A 233 -3.42 -16.99 -11.88
C LEU A 233 -3.03 -18.43 -11.53
N VAL A 234 -1.97 -18.58 -10.77
CA VAL A 234 -1.45 -19.86 -10.29
C VAL A 234 -1.33 -19.86 -8.77
N ASP A 235 -1.18 -21.02 -8.17
CA ASP A 235 -0.88 -21.11 -6.76
C ASP A 235 0.47 -20.42 -6.46
N TYR A 236 0.59 -19.83 -5.26
CA TYR A 236 1.84 -19.26 -4.83
C TYR A 236 2.91 -20.35 -4.71
N ASP A 237 4.04 -20.13 -5.34
CA ASP A 237 5.17 -21.05 -5.35
C ASP A 237 6.43 -20.30 -4.89
N ILE A 238 7.02 -20.77 -3.80
CA ILE A 238 8.25 -20.20 -3.25
C ILE A 238 9.42 -20.30 -4.25
N GLN A 239 9.49 -21.37 -5.04
CA GLN A 239 10.55 -21.53 -6.03
C GLN A 239 10.42 -20.47 -7.13
N GLN A 240 9.21 -20.20 -7.62
CA GLN A 240 8.97 -19.11 -8.57
C GLN A 240 9.40 -17.75 -7.98
N TYR A 241 9.08 -17.51 -6.70
CA TYR A 241 9.51 -16.30 -6.00
C TYR A 241 11.04 -16.16 -5.96
N LEU A 242 11.76 -17.23 -5.62
CA LEU A 242 13.22 -17.25 -5.58
C LEU A 242 13.84 -17.08 -6.97
N ASP A 243 13.29 -17.71 -7.99
CA ASP A 243 13.72 -17.58 -9.37
C ASP A 243 13.55 -16.15 -9.89
N ASP A 244 12.47 -15.48 -9.53
CA ASP A 244 12.24 -14.09 -9.91
C ASP A 244 13.24 -13.14 -9.23
N ILE A 245 13.59 -13.38 -7.96
CA ILE A 245 14.66 -12.64 -7.28
C ILE A 245 16.02 -12.90 -7.95
N ALA A 246 16.33 -14.17 -8.29
CA ALA A 246 17.57 -14.53 -8.93
C ALA A 246 17.79 -13.82 -10.28
N LYS A 247 16.72 -13.59 -11.06
CA LYS A 247 16.77 -12.81 -12.32
C LYS A 247 17.07 -11.33 -12.08
N ILE A 248 16.64 -10.78 -10.95
CA ILE A 248 16.76 -9.35 -10.64
C ILE A 248 18.07 -9.03 -9.94
N LYS A 249 18.57 -9.94 -9.11
CA LYS A 249 19.79 -9.75 -8.31
C LYS A 249 20.97 -9.20 -9.12
N PRO A 250 21.32 -9.70 -10.32
CA PRO A 250 22.45 -9.18 -11.12
C PRO A 250 22.21 -7.76 -11.66
N LEU A 251 20.98 -7.26 -11.65
CA LEU A 251 20.64 -5.92 -12.11
C LEU A 251 20.85 -4.85 -11.03
N ILE A 252 21.08 -5.23 -9.78
CA ILE A 252 21.15 -4.31 -8.64
C ILE A 252 22.58 -4.26 -8.10
N ASN A 253 23.28 -3.16 -8.38
CA ASN A 253 24.60 -2.89 -7.83
C ASN A 253 24.47 -2.06 -6.55
N ILE A 254 24.66 -2.70 -5.38
CA ILE A 254 24.57 -2.02 -4.08
C ILE A 254 25.94 -1.43 -3.74
N TYR A 255 25.96 -0.16 -3.35
CA TYR A 255 27.18 0.50 -2.92
C TYR A 255 27.67 -0.03 -1.58
N GLU A 256 28.91 -0.56 -1.58
CA GLU A 256 29.64 -0.98 -0.37
C GLU A 256 30.92 -0.14 -0.22
N GLY A 257 30.87 0.87 0.65
CA GLY A 257 32.02 1.74 0.86
C GLY A 257 31.90 2.69 2.04
N LYS A 258 32.86 3.58 2.15
CA LYS A 258 33.05 4.47 3.31
C LYS A 258 31.92 5.48 3.56
N LEU A 259 30.99 5.66 2.60
CA LEU A 259 29.84 6.56 2.77
C LEU A 259 28.70 5.90 3.54
N ASN A 260 28.76 4.59 3.80
CA ASN A 260 27.77 3.86 4.57
C ASN A 260 27.87 4.19 6.05
N PHE A 261 26.71 4.19 6.75
CA PHE A 261 26.64 4.34 8.19
C PHE A 261 26.52 2.98 8.88
N ASN A 262 27.06 2.88 10.09
CA ASN A 262 26.85 1.73 10.98
C ASN A 262 25.54 1.84 11.77
N ASP A 263 24.98 3.05 11.86
CA ASP A 263 23.72 3.35 12.53
C ASP A 263 22.51 3.26 11.58
N ASN A 264 21.32 3.32 12.19
CA ASN A 264 20.07 3.48 11.46
C ASN A 264 19.79 4.96 11.13
N LEU A 265 18.91 5.20 10.17
CA LEU A 265 18.40 6.52 9.76
C LEU A 265 16.89 6.60 9.98
N SER A 266 16.40 6.14 11.14
CA SER A 266 14.99 6.20 11.52
C SER A 266 14.48 7.65 11.67
N SER A 267 13.17 7.83 11.74
CA SER A 267 12.56 9.14 12.01
C SER A 267 13.06 9.75 13.33
N TYR A 268 13.19 8.93 14.36
CA TYR A 268 13.75 9.37 15.64
C TYR A 268 15.21 9.83 15.50
N LYS A 269 16.06 9.04 14.83
CA LYS A 269 17.48 9.42 14.61
C LYS A 269 17.58 10.72 13.83
N LEU A 270 16.83 10.87 12.73
CA LEU A 270 16.83 12.11 11.96
C LEU A 270 16.36 13.31 12.81
N LYS A 271 15.32 13.12 13.63
CA LYS A 271 14.78 14.16 14.52
C LYS A 271 15.77 14.60 15.60
N THR A 272 16.61 13.70 16.10
CA THR A 272 17.61 13.98 17.14
C THR A 272 18.99 14.31 16.58
N SER A 273 19.16 14.28 15.26
CA SER A 273 20.42 14.62 14.58
C SER A 273 20.69 16.11 14.63
N SER A 274 21.96 16.47 14.92
CA SER A 274 22.42 17.84 14.80
C SER A 274 22.49 18.30 13.34
N GLU A 275 22.58 19.60 13.09
CA GLU A 275 22.80 20.14 11.74
C GLU A 275 24.10 19.58 11.10
N LYS A 276 25.13 19.35 11.94
CA LYS A 276 26.39 18.73 11.51
C LYS A 276 26.17 17.30 11.00
N ASP A 277 25.36 16.51 11.70
CA ASP A 277 25.05 15.14 11.30
C ASP A 277 24.25 15.11 9.99
N LEU A 278 23.22 15.96 9.88
CA LEU A 278 22.44 16.11 8.64
C LEU A 278 23.32 16.55 7.46
N LYS A 279 24.31 17.42 7.70
CA LYS A 279 25.29 17.84 6.70
C LYS A 279 26.18 16.68 6.24
N ILE A 280 26.58 15.78 7.16
CA ILE A 280 27.34 14.57 6.82
C ILE A 280 26.50 13.65 5.93
N ILE A 281 25.24 13.39 6.31
CA ILE A 281 24.33 12.57 5.48
C ILE A 281 24.19 13.17 4.09
N LYS A 282 23.90 14.47 3.99
CA LYS A 282 23.78 15.19 2.72
C LYS A 282 25.05 15.08 1.86
N ASN A 283 26.22 15.28 2.47
CA ASN A 283 27.50 15.20 1.77
C ASN A 283 27.77 13.78 1.27
N ASN A 284 27.43 12.76 2.02
CA ASN A 284 27.59 11.37 1.60
C ASN A 284 26.71 11.05 0.38
N VAL A 285 25.43 11.49 0.38
CA VAL A 285 24.53 11.34 -0.78
C VAL A 285 25.07 12.11 -2.00
N TYR A 286 25.57 13.34 -1.79
CA TYR A 286 26.19 14.13 -2.85
C TYR A 286 27.43 13.42 -3.41
N ASN A 287 28.34 12.95 -2.55
CA ASN A 287 29.55 12.24 -2.95
C ASN A 287 29.24 10.95 -3.73
N TYR A 288 28.23 10.21 -3.29
CA TYR A 288 27.76 9.04 -4.00
C TYR A 288 27.36 9.37 -5.45
N PHE A 289 26.46 10.30 -5.65
CA PHE A 289 26.01 10.65 -7.01
C PHE A 289 27.09 11.34 -7.85
N LYS A 290 27.86 12.25 -7.25
CA LYS A 290 28.82 13.10 -7.99
C LYS A 290 30.17 12.43 -8.25
N HIS A 291 30.69 11.71 -7.25
CA HIS A 291 32.08 11.21 -7.30
C HIS A 291 32.17 9.69 -7.47
N ILE A 292 31.22 8.92 -6.93
CA ILE A 292 31.22 7.46 -7.10
C ILE A 292 30.54 7.08 -8.42
N ILE A 293 29.29 7.46 -8.61
CA ILE A 293 28.49 7.08 -9.78
C ILE A 293 28.85 7.93 -11.00
N LYS A 294 29.10 9.22 -10.81
CA LYS A 294 29.39 10.19 -11.88
C LYS A 294 28.29 10.26 -12.96
N GLY A 295 27.08 9.92 -12.59
CA GLY A 295 25.92 9.87 -13.46
C GLY A 295 25.30 11.25 -13.74
N LYS A 296 24.43 11.30 -14.76
CA LYS A 296 23.65 12.50 -15.07
C LYS A 296 22.59 12.74 -13.99
N SER A 297 22.35 14.00 -13.64
CA SER A 297 21.34 14.37 -12.63
C SER A 297 19.93 13.85 -12.97
N ASN A 298 19.61 13.75 -14.27
CA ASN A 298 18.32 13.20 -14.70
C ASN A 298 18.14 11.71 -14.38
N ASP A 299 19.23 10.95 -14.22
CA ASP A 299 19.19 9.52 -13.93
C ASP A 299 19.15 9.24 -12.43
N ASN A 300 19.27 10.28 -11.60
CA ASN A 300 19.31 10.16 -10.14
C ASN A 300 17.91 10.17 -9.53
N MET A 301 17.70 9.30 -8.55
CA MET A 301 16.49 9.17 -7.74
C MET A 301 16.87 9.01 -6.28
N TRP A 302 16.17 9.70 -5.38
CA TRP A 302 16.46 9.58 -3.96
C TRP A 302 15.22 9.77 -3.10
N THR A 303 15.28 9.28 -1.87
CA THR A 303 14.22 9.44 -0.89
C THR A 303 14.78 9.63 0.51
N THR A 304 13.98 10.28 1.33
CA THR A 304 14.09 10.41 2.78
C THR A 304 12.71 10.79 3.34
N LEU A 305 12.57 10.98 4.65
CA LEU A 305 11.38 11.59 5.22
C LEU A 305 11.12 12.97 4.61
N LEU A 306 9.85 13.29 4.35
CA LEU A 306 9.45 14.55 3.71
C LEU A 306 9.96 15.77 4.47
N ASP A 307 9.91 15.75 5.81
CA ASP A 307 10.39 16.82 6.68
C ASP A 307 11.88 17.12 6.50
N TYR A 308 12.67 16.12 6.10
CA TYR A 308 14.13 16.24 5.90
C TYR A 308 14.54 16.43 4.43
N LYS A 309 13.58 16.42 3.50
CA LYS A 309 13.84 16.65 2.08
C LYS A 309 14.68 17.90 1.83
N ASN A 310 14.30 19.01 2.45
CA ASN A 310 14.99 20.30 2.26
C ASN A 310 16.39 20.34 2.90
N SER A 311 16.58 19.69 4.03
CA SER A 311 17.87 19.60 4.72
C SER A 311 18.86 18.69 4.00
N LEU A 312 18.38 17.64 3.36
CA LEU A 312 19.21 16.62 2.73
C LEU A 312 19.35 16.77 1.20
N LYS A 313 18.58 17.65 0.54
CA LYS A 313 18.69 17.88 -0.91
C LYS A 313 20.08 18.43 -1.30
N GLY A 314 20.58 18.04 -2.47
CA GLY A 314 21.87 18.48 -3.02
C GLY A 314 21.83 18.74 -4.51
N GLN A 315 22.83 19.47 -5.07
CA GLN A 315 22.83 20.00 -6.44
C GLN A 315 22.58 18.95 -7.54
N THR A 316 23.11 17.74 -7.39
CA THR A 316 23.07 16.73 -8.45
C THR A 316 21.84 15.82 -8.41
N TYR A 317 20.99 15.91 -7.36
CA TYR A 317 19.88 14.99 -7.16
C TYR A 317 18.58 15.64 -6.65
N THR A 318 18.55 16.96 -6.44
CA THR A 318 17.37 17.68 -5.90
C THR A 318 16.07 17.34 -6.63
N LYS A 319 16.10 17.30 -7.97
CA LYS A 319 14.91 17.03 -8.81
C LYS A 319 14.48 15.56 -8.82
N GLY A 320 15.34 14.66 -8.34
CA GLY A 320 15.07 13.22 -8.30
C GLY A 320 14.41 12.74 -7.01
N PHE A 321 13.87 13.62 -6.18
CA PHE A 321 13.18 13.23 -4.94
C PHE A 321 11.85 12.56 -5.23
N ILE A 322 11.68 11.37 -4.66
CA ILE A 322 10.43 10.61 -4.72
C ILE A 322 10.08 10.17 -3.29
N GLU A 323 8.89 10.49 -2.86
CA GLU A 323 8.42 10.08 -1.53
C GLU A 323 8.45 8.56 -1.37
N ILE A 324 8.77 8.09 -0.16
CA ILE A 324 8.81 6.65 0.17
C ILE A 324 7.46 6.01 -0.15
N THR A 325 6.38 6.68 0.20
CA THR A 325 5.00 6.23 0.02
C THR A 325 4.43 6.47 -1.37
N ALA A 326 5.18 7.16 -2.28
CA ALA A 326 4.70 7.32 -3.66
C ALA A 326 4.48 5.95 -4.28
N ARG A 327 3.30 5.64 -4.82
CA ARG A 327 2.94 4.34 -5.40
C ARG A 327 2.68 4.46 -6.89
N ALA A 328 2.78 3.35 -7.62
CA ALA A 328 2.31 3.12 -8.99
C ALA A 328 2.54 4.25 -10.02
N THR A 329 3.79 4.69 -10.23
CA THR A 329 4.13 5.58 -11.35
C THR A 329 5.25 4.99 -12.21
N ASN A 330 5.07 5.04 -13.54
CA ASN A 330 6.10 4.66 -14.51
C ASN A 330 7.02 5.84 -14.89
N GLU A 331 6.77 7.01 -14.35
CA GLU A 331 7.48 8.25 -14.67
C GLU A 331 8.98 8.14 -14.38
N PHE A 332 9.36 7.37 -13.37
CA PHE A 332 10.74 7.23 -12.92
C PHE A 332 11.47 6.00 -13.49
N ALA A 333 10.84 5.24 -14.39
CA ALA A 333 11.40 4.02 -14.96
C ALA A 333 12.65 4.23 -15.85
N HIS A 334 13.16 5.46 -15.95
CA HIS A 334 14.42 5.82 -16.58
C HIS A 334 15.55 6.06 -15.55
N LYS A 335 15.24 6.10 -14.26
CA LYS A 335 16.20 6.36 -13.19
C LYS A 335 17.09 5.15 -12.93
N LYS A 336 18.40 5.36 -12.98
CA LYS A 336 19.40 4.28 -12.83
C LYS A 336 20.25 4.38 -11.57
N ASN A 337 20.29 5.55 -10.93
CA ASN A 337 21.11 5.78 -9.74
C ASN A 337 20.21 6.17 -8.58
N LEU A 338 20.19 5.36 -7.54
CA LEU A 338 19.22 5.44 -6.44
C LEU A 338 19.93 5.67 -5.11
N ALA A 339 19.33 6.49 -4.23
CA ALA A 339 19.74 6.64 -2.84
C ALA A 339 18.52 6.56 -1.91
N TYR A 340 18.46 5.52 -1.09
CA TYR A 340 17.39 5.30 -0.10
C TYR A 340 17.88 5.72 1.29
N VAL A 341 17.62 6.97 1.67
CA VAL A 341 18.20 7.65 2.84
C VAL A 341 17.20 7.68 4.00
N TYR A 342 16.71 6.51 4.39
CA TYR A 342 15.74 6.38 5.48
C TYR A 342 15.70 4.94 6.00
N ASP A 343 15.41 4.80 7.29
CA ASP A 343 15.11 3.51 7.93
C ASP A 343 13.61 3.35 8.12
N ARG A 344 12.99 2.53 7.31
CA ARG A 344 11.55 2.29 7.37
C ARG A 344 11.22 1.34 8.52
N PHE A 345 10.35 1.81 9.41
CA PHE A 345 9.70 1.01 10.44
C PHE A 345 8.19 1.13 10.29
N MET A 346 7.47 0.12 10.74
CA MET A 346 6.03 0.25 10.91
C MET A 346 5.74 1.36 11.93
N ASN A 347 4.64 2.09 11.74
CA ASN A 347 4.21 3.08 12.73
C ASN A 347 4.07 2.41 14.10
N PRO A 348 4.75 2.90 15.16
CA PRO A 348 4.71 2.26 16.48
C PRO A 348 3.30 2.10 17.06
N ILE A 349 2.38 3.02 16.74
CA ILE A 349 0.98 2.97 17.19
C ILE A 349 0.28 1.77 16.52
N ILE A 350 0.45 1.60 15.21
CA ILE A 350 -0.13 0.47 14.47
C ILE A 350 0.50 -0.84 14.90
N TYR A 351 1.82 -0.85 15.10
CA TYR A 351 2.53 -2.02 15.62
C TYR A 351 1.98 -2.47 16.98
N ASN A 352 1.86 -1.52 17.93
CA ASN A 352 1.33 -1.80 19.26
C ASN A 352 -0.15 -2.21 19.21
N PHE A 353 -0.95 -1.59 18.32
CA PHE A 353 -2.34 -2.00 18.11
C PHE A 353 -2.44 -3.50 17.81
N PHE A 354 -1.67 -4.01 16.85
CA PHE A 354 -1.69 -5.43 16.53
C PHE A 354 -1.13 -6.28 17.66
N LYS A 355 -0.05 -5.84 18.32
CA LYS A 355 0.57 -6.54 19.43
C LYS A 355 -0.39 -6.69 20.62
N ASP A 356 -1.14 -5.66 20.96
CA ASP A 356 -2.13 -5.68 22.04
C ASP A 356 -3.30 -6.65 21.74
N HIS A 357 -3.51 -6.98 20.47
CA HIS A 357 -4.48 -7.98 20.01
C HIS A 357 -3.85 -9.38 19.80
N GLY A 358 -2.60 -9.59 20.22
CA GLY A 358 -1.93 -10.89 20.16
C GLY A 358 -1.17 -11.19 18.86
N PHE A 359 -1.02 -10.21 17.95
CA PHE A 359 -0.31 -10.39 16.69
C PHE A 359 0.98 -9.55 16.68
N THR A 360 2.11 -10.19 16.36
CA THR A 360 3.40 -9.48 16.27
C THR A 360 3.77 -9.27 14.80
N PRO A 361 3.62 -8.03 14.26
CA PRO A 361 3.97 -7.76 12.87
C PRO A 361 5.46 -7.99 12.58
N ASN A 362 5.77 -8.57 11.41
CA ASN A 362 7.14 -8.77 10.97
C ASN A 362 7.71 -7.43 10.43
N GLN A 363 8.52 -6.76 11.26
CA GLN A 363 9.11 -5.44 10.96
C GLN A 363 10.10 -5.48 9.78
N ASP A 364 10.84 -6.57 9.62
CA ASP A 364 11.84 -6.68 8.56
C ASP A 364 11.16 -6.93 7.22
N LEU A 365 10.15 -7.78 7.19
CA LEU A 365 9.36 -8.02 5.97
C LEU A 365 8.57 -6.77 5.56
N TYR A 366 8.01 -6.03 6.54
CA TYR A 366 7.39 -4.72 6.29
C TYR A 366 8.38 -3.74 5.65
N SER A 367 9.58 -3.61 6.24
CA SER A 367 10.61 -2.71 5.73
C SER A 367 11.10 -3.11 4.34
N ALA A 368 11.25 -4.43 4.09
CA ALA A 368 11.60 -4.96 2.79
C ALA A 368 10.55 -4.61 1.73
N SER A 369 9.27 -4.82 2.03
CA SER A 369 8.20 -4.51 1.08
C SER A 369 8.20 -3.03 0.65
N GLU A 370 8.47 -2.12 1.56
CA GLU A 370 8.49 -0.68 1.31
C GLU A 370 9.69 -0.25 0.43
N ILE A 371 10.92 -0.69 0.78
CA ILE A 371 12.10 -0.35 -0.01
C ILE A 371 12.07 -0.99 -1.39
N ILE A 372 11.62 -2.23 -1.51
CA ILE A 372 11.55 -2.94 -2.79
C ILE A 372 10.54 -2.24 -3.72
N GLN A 373 9.34 -1.92 -3.23
CA GLN A 373 8.36 -1.18 -4.02
C GLN A 373 8.91 0.17 -4.50
N TRP A 374 9.70 0.86 -3.66
CA TRP A 374 10.34 2.11 -4.06
C TRP A 374 11.43 1.90 -5.11
N VAL A 375 12.30 0.90 -4.95
CA VAL A 375 13.36 0.56 -5.90
C VAL A 375 12.77 0.17 -7.26
N PHE A 376 11.68 -0.59 -7.29
CA PHE A 376 11.02 -1.00 -8.53
C PHE A 376 10.25 0.10 -9.29
N ARG A 377 10.33 1.35 -8.85
CA ARG A 377 9.91 2.51 -9.68
C ARG A 377 10.97 2.92 -10.68
N SER A 378 12.19 2.47 -10.50
CA SER A 378 13.36 2.79 -11.32
C SER A 378 13.49 1.90 -12.56
N ALA A 379 14.63 2.00 -13.24
CA ALA A 379 14.96 1.25 -14.44
C ALA A 379 14.96 -0.28 -14.24
N VAL A 380 15.15 -0.75 -13.00
CA VAL A 380 15.11 -2.20 -12.70
C VAL A 380 13.76 -2.83 -13.07
N ARG A 381 12.66 -2.07 -13.01
CA ARG A 381 11.36 -2.54 -13.46
C ARG A 381 11.30 -2.94 -14.93
N LYS A 382 12.18 -2.38 -15.77
CA LYS A 382 12.33 -2.70 -17.20
C LYS A 382 13.43 -3.73 -17.47
N GLY A 383 13.98 -4.35 -16.45
CA GLY A 383 15.12 -5.26 -16.59
C GLY A 383 16.44 -4.56 -16.86
N GLU A 384 16.54 -3.25 -16.58
CA GLU A 384 17.79 -2.49 -16.75
C GLU A 384 18.57 -2.40 -15.43
N PRO A 385 19.92 -2.43 -15.47
CA PRO A 385 20.72 -2.35 -14.26
C PRO A 385 20.65 -1.00 -13.58
N ILE A 386 20.75 -1.03 -12.24
CA ILE A 386 20.72 0.15 -11.36
C ILE A 386 21.88 0.12 -10.36
N ASN A 387 22.28 1.32 -9.92
CA ASN A 387 23.16 1.51 -8.78
C ASN A 387 22.32 1.97 -7.57
N LEU A 388 22.48 1.32 -6.44
CA LEU A 388 21.67 1.56 -5.25
C LEU A 388 22.55 1.87 -4.03
N TYR A 389 22.33 3.01 -3.40
CA TYR A 389 22.93 3.43 -2.15
C TYR A 389 21.90 3.36 -1.01
N ILE A 390 22.20 2.51 -0.04
CA ILE A 390 21.41 2.37 1.20
C ILE A 390 22.36 2.66 2.36
N PRO A 391 22.47 3.92 2.82
CA PRO A 391 23.41 4.28 3.87
C PRO A 391 23.17 3.57 5.20
N SER A 392 21.92 3.31 5.58
CA SER A 392 21.57 2.60 6.82
C SER A 392 22.01 1.14 6.77
N LYS A 393 22.72 0.70 7.80
CA LYS A 393 23.15 -0.70 7.95
C LYS A 393 21.95 -1.66 8.00
N ARG A 394 20.93 -1.33 8.80
CA ARG A 394 19.74 -2.19 8.94
C ARG A 394 19.01 -2.37 7.62
N MET A 395 18.68 -1.29 6.91
CA MET A 395 17.94 -1.38 5.64
C MET A 395 18.76 -2.09 4.56
N ARG A 396 20.08 -1.90 4.55
CA ARG A 396 20.97 -2.59 3.62
C ARG A 396 20.99 -4.10 3.90
N LEU A 397 21.07 -4.52 5.16
CA LEU A 397 21.00 -5.93 5.54
C LEU A 397 19.64 -6.56 5.18
N ILE A 398 18.53 -5.86 5.43
CA ILE A 398 17.19 -6.33 5.04
C ILE A 398 17.10 -6.51 3.52
N PHE A 399 17.63 -5.55 2.76
CA PHE A 399 17.62 -5.64 1.30
C PHE A 399 18.49 -6.80 0.79
N TYR A 400 19.65 -7.07 1.41
CA TYR A 400 20.48 -8.23 1.09
C TYR A 400 19.78 -9.56 1.44
N LYS A 401 19.14 -9.65 2.61
CA LYS A 401 18.36 -10.84 2.97
C LYS A 401 17.31 -11.15 1.91
N TRP A 402 16.61 -10.11 1.43
CA TRP A 402 15.65 -10.29 0.34
C TRP A 402 16.33 -10.77 -0.95
N LEU A 403 17.42 -10.13 -1.41
CA LEU A 403 18.16 -10.52 -2.62
C LEU A 403 18.74 -11.93 -2.56
N ASN A 404 18.97 -12.43 -1.36
CA ASN A 404 19.46 -13.80 -1.14
C ASN A 404 18.34 -14.82 -0.98
N GLY A 405 17.07 -14.39 -1.02
CA GLY A 405 15.92 -15.27 -0.77
C GLY A 405 15.76 -15.69 0.69
N GLU A 406 16.40 -14.99 1.63
CA GLU A 406 16.33 -15.28 3.08
C GLU A 406 15.08 -14.66 3.73
N LEU A 407 14.43 -13.69 3.09
CA LEU A 407 13.16 -13.12 3.52
C LEU A 407 12.02 -13.75 2.70
N THR A 408 11.45 -14.80 3.22
CA THR A 408 10.32 -15.49 2.62
C THR A 408 9.01 -15.15 3.32
N GLN A 409 7.89 -15.56 2.73
CA GLN A 409 6.55 -15.38 3.28
C GLN A 409 6.01 -16.66 3.95
N GLU A 410 6.84 -17.67 4.16
CA GLU A 410 6.44 -18.95 4.75
C GLU A 410 6.50 -18.97 6.28
N GLU A 411 7.12 -17.95 6.91
CA GLU A 411 7.25 -17.84 8.36
C GLU A 411 6.12 -17.04 9.01
#